data_e686bc662409d875c2cf607b0a0ee553
#
_entry.id   e686bc662409d875c2cf607b0a0ee553
#
_cell.length_a   1.000
_cell.length_b   1.000
_cell.length_c   1.000
_cell.angle_alpha   90.00
_cell.angle_beta   90.00
_cell.angle_gamma   90.00
#
_symmetry.space_group_name_H-M   'P 1'
#
loop_
_entity.id
_entity.type
_entity.pdbx_description
1 polymer ?
#
loop_
_entity_poly.entity_id
_entity_poly.type
_entity_poly.pdbx_seq_one_letter_code
_entity_poly.pdbx_strand_id
1 'polypeptide(L)'
;PEVADLSLEQIAERYVSRFRDCTPDWEAFEDAKIDGYRRAQRRFIGAGGSGKHGDTDAIPPRGFPLSIMYVDPGEGNAPHTHEVEEIFFVLQGHLTAFIQDEDGKQIDIRLGPWECIACPPGVIHGYINESLDPVYFQVMLGRAKPETMGYADDELYAPRGDHLQSA
;
A
#
# COMPACT_ATOMS: atom_id res chain seq x y z
N PRO A 1 24.29 6.69 9.13
CA PRO A 1 25.43 7.07 8.33
C PRO A 1 25.02 7.29 6.87
N GLU A 2 25.68 8.21 6.19
CA GLU A 2 25.51 8.36 4.76
C GLU A 2 26.00 7.10 4.03
N VAL A 3 25.42 6.79 2.87
CA VAL A 3 25.80 5.60 2.09
C VAL A 3 27.29 5.60 1.73
N ALA A 4 27.89 6.78 1.58
CA ALA A 4 29.31 6.94 1.30
C ALA A 4 30.24 6.35 2.37
N ASP A 5 29.73 6.19 3.61
CA ASP A 5 30.50 5.66 4.74
C ASP A 5 30.33 4.15 4.94
N LEU A 6 29.52 3.48 4.09
CA LEU A 6 29.24 2.06 4.19
C LEU A 6 30.15 1.24 3.28
N SER A 7 30.59 0.07 3.78
CA SER A 7 31.23 -0.93 2.92
C SER A 7 30.22 -1.57 1.97
N LEU A 8 30.70 -2.27 0.95
CA LEU A 8 29.83 -3.00 0.01
C LEU A 8 29.01 -4.08 0.72
N GLU A 9 29.60 -4.75 1.70
CA GLU A 9 28.94 -5.77 2.51
C GLU A 9 27.80 -5.14 3.34
N GLN A 10 28.05 -4.00 3.97
CA GLN A 10 27.04 -3.25 4.72
C GLN A 10 25.90 -2.74 3.81
N ILE A 11 26.22 -2.31 2.59
CA ILE A 11 25.21 -1.94 1.60
C ILE A 11 24.38 -3.15 1.20
N ALA A 12 25.02 -4.28 0.89
CA ALA A 12 24.34 -5.52 0.53
C ALA A 12 23.43 -6.06 1.65
N GLU A 13 23.87 -5.94 2.89
CA GLU A 13 23.07 -6.34 4.05
C GLU A 13 21.86 -5.41 4.27
N ARG A 14 22.08 -4.10 4.20
CA ARG A 14 21.06 -3.09 4.56
C ARG A 14 20.03 -2.82 3.46
N TYR A 15 20.43 -2.96 2.19
CA TYR A 15 19.60 -2.56 1.04
C TYR A 15 19.07 -3.75 0.22
N VAL A 16 19.09 -4.95 0.78
CA VAL A 16 18.44 -6.14 0.19
C VAL A 16 17.32 -6.57 1.10
N SER A 17 16.12 -6.73 0.54
CA SER A 17 14.96 -7.25 1.24
C SER A 17 14.41 -8.47 0.48
N ARG A 18 14.01 -9.50 1.20
CA ARG A 18 13.48 -10.74 0.62
C ARG A 18 12.10 -11.03 1.17
N PHE A 19 11.22 -11.49 0.32
CA PHE A 19 9.84 -11.81 0.70
C PHE A 19 9.76 -12.73 1.93
N ARG A 20 10.61 -13.75 2.00
CA ARG A 20 10.65 -14.69 3.12
C ARG A 20 11.01 -14.07 4.47
N ASP A 21 11.71 -12.93 4.43
CA ASP A 21 12.20 -12.23 5.62
C ASP A 21 11.26 -11.09 6.04
N CYS A 22 10.28 -10.74 5.19
CA CYS A 22 9.27 -9.73 5.48
C CYS A 22 8.08 -10.34 6.22
N THR A 23 7.83 -9.89 7.44
CA THR A 23 6.64 -10.31 8.20
C THR A 23 5.37 -9.67 7.61
N PRO A 24 4.31 -10.45 7.32
CA PRO A 24 3.05 -9.87 6.89
C PRO A 24 2.39 -9.10 8.03
N ASP A 25 2.02 -7.86 7.77
CA ASP A 25 1.28 -7.02 8.71
C ASP A 25 -0.19 -6.98 8.30
N TRP A 26 -1.03 -7.69 9.06
CA TRP A 26 -2.48 -7.78 8.85
C TRP A 26 -3.24 -6.60 9.44
N GLU A 27 -2.57 -5.75 10.22
CA GLU A 27 -3.11 -4.56 10.87
C GLU A 27 -2.44 -3.28 10.36
N ALA A 28 -1.93 -3.31 9.13
CA ALA A 28 -1.22 -2.18 8.55
C ALA A 28 -2.10 -0.94 8.36
N PHE A 29 -3.41 -1.14 8.13
CA PHE A 29 -4.36 -0.07 7.80
C PHE A 29 -5.59 -0.13 8.70
N GLU A 30 -6.21 1.01 8.97
CA GLU A 30 -7.40 1.08 9.81
C GLU A 30 -8.58 0.28 9.23
N ASP A 31 -8.82 0.38 7.93
CA ASP A 31 -9.88 -0.36 7.26
C ASP A 31 -9.63 -1.88 7.20
N ALA A 32 -8.40 -2.35 7.36
CA ALA A 32 -8.09 -3.78 7.38
C ALA A 32 -8.75 -4.54 8.56
N LYS A 33 -9.26 -3.82 9.55
CA LYS A 33 -10.00 -4.36 10.71
C LYS A 33 -11.48 -4.58 10.43
N ILE A 34 -11.97 -4.13 9.27
CA ILE A 34 -13.37 -4.23 8.85
C ILE A 34 -13.55 -5.47 7.98
N ASP A 35 -14.66 -6.19 8.18
CA ASP A 35 -15.00 -7.34 7.36
C ASP A 35 -15.10 -6.95 5.88
N GLY A 36 -14.43 -7.72 5.03
CA GLY A 36 -14.32 -7.45 3.58
C GLY A 36 -13.09 -6.64 3.18
N TYR A 37 -12.30 -6.15 4.14
CA TYR A 37 -11.09 -5.37 3.86
C TYR A 37 -9.81 -5.98 4.45
N ARG A 38 -9.86 -7.26 4.82
CA ARG A 38 -8.72 -7.97 5.40
C ARG A 38 -7.65 -8.20 4.35
N ARG A 39 -6.44 -7.72 4.64
CA ARG A 39 -5.27 -7.86 3.77
C ARG A 39 -3.97 -7.74 4.55
N ALA A 40 -2.89 -8.25 3.99
CA ALA A 40 -1.57 -8.16 4.60
C ALA A 40 -0.62 -7.31 3.76
N GLN A 41 0.12 -6.44 4.43
CA GLN A 41 1.22 -5.69 3.85
C GLN A 41 2.56 -6.31 4.25
N ARG A 42 3.44 -6.52 3.27
CA ARG A 42 4.87 -6.76 3.52
C ARG A 42 5.65 -5.53 3.06
N ARG A 43 6.37 -4.91 3.99
CA ARG A 43 7.15 -3.70 3.74
C ARG A 43 8.56 -4.05 3.29
N PHE A 44 8.91 -3.71 2.07
CA PHE A 44 10.25 -3.89 1.50
C PHE A 44 11.07 -2.62 1.63
N ILE A 45 10.52 -1.48 1.22
CA ILE A 45 11.12 -0.16 1.31
C ILE A 45 10.12 0.77 1.99
N GLY A 46 10.46 1.31 3.15
CA GLY A 46 9.59 2.20 3.90
C GLY A 46 8.26 1.57 4.32
N ALA A 47 7.34 2.39 4.74
CA ALA A 47 6.06 1.96 5.30
C ALA A 47 4.87 2.12 4.36
N GLY A 48 5.02 2.90 3.30
CA GLY A 48 3.92 3.18 2.37
C GLY A 48 2.73 3.86 3.04
N GLY A 49 1.53 3.52 2.60
CA GLY A 49 0.29 4.11 3.11
C GLY A 49 -0.09 3.71 4.54
N SER A 50 0.61 2.77 5.15
CA SER A 50 0.37 2.41 6.56
C SER A 50 0.79 3.50 7.54
N GLY A 51 1.68 4.40 7.13
CA GLY A 51 2.22 5.45 8.00
C GLY A 51 3.16 4.96 9.11
N LYS A 52 3.47 3.66 9.16
CA LYS A 52 4.35 3.06 10.18
C LYS A 52 5.84 3.35 9.89
N HIS A 53 6.18 4.64 9.76
CA HIS A 53 7.51 5.10 9.35
C HIS A 53 8.64 4.78 10.33
N GLY A 54 8.31 4.35 11.54
CA GLY A 54 9.27 3.87 12.54
C GLY A 54 9.69 2.41 12.37
N ASP A 55 9.16 1.69 11.40
CA ASP A 55 9.56 0.31 11.11
C ASP A 55 11.00 0.28 10.57
N THR A 56 11.90 -0.34 11.35
CA THR A 56 13.33 -0.43 11.03
C THR A 56 13.69 -1.69 10.24
N ASP A 57 12.75 -2.62 10.08
CA ASP A 57 12.98 -3.88 9.35
C ASP A 57 12.92 -3.68 7.83
N ALA A 58 12.21 -2.64 7.38
CA ALA A 58 12.19 -2.26 5.98
C ALA A 58 13.43 -1.45 5.58
N ILE A 59 13.81 -1.53 4.31
CA ILE A 59 14.85 -0.67 3.74
C ILE A 59 14.39 0.80 3.90
N PRO A 60 15.27 1.71 4.39
CA PRO A 60 14.92 3.12 4.50
C PRO A 60 14.54 3.74 3.14
N PRO A 61 13.37 4.37 3.02
CA PRO A 61 12.94 4.96 1.76
C PRO A 61 13.72 6.25 1.47
N ARG A 62 14.06 6.48 0.20
CA ARG A 62 14.70 7.71 -0.27
C ARG A 62 13.80 8.52 -1.19
N GLY A 63 13.20 7.88 -2.19
CA GLY A 63 12.32 8.53 -3.16
C GLY A 63 10.89 7.99 -3.12
N PHE A 64 10.73 6.72 -2.77
CA PHE A 64 9.45 6.02 -2.76
C PHE A 64 9.48 4.85 -1.78
N PRO A 65 8.33 4.44 -1.21
CA PRO A 65 8.16 3.18 -0.54
C PRO A 65 7.80 2.09 -1.55
N LEU A 66 8.04 0.84 -1.16
CA LEU A 66 7.62 -0.34 -1.92
C LEU A 66 7.16 -1.41 -0.95
N SER A 67 5.93 -1.87 -1.14
CA SER A 67 5.37 -2.98 -0.40
C SER A 67 4.70 -3.98 -1.32
N ILE A 68 4.52 -5.21 -0.82
CA ILE A 68 3.73 -6.24 -1.47
C ILE A 68 2.49 -6.48 -0.64
N MET A 69 1.33 -6.37 -1.29
CA MET A 69 0.04 -6.68 -0.69
C MET A 69 -0.38 -8.11 -1.03
N TYR A 70 -1.01 -8.75 -0.06
CA TYR A 70 -1.69 -10.03 -0.19
C TYR A 70 -3.16 -9.84 0.14
N VAL A 71 -4.04 -10.25 -0.77
CA VAL A 71 -5.50 -10.12 -0.60
C VAL A 71 -6.19 -11.43 -0.97
N ASP A 72 -6.91 -12.00 -0.03
CA ASP A 72 -7.72 -13.21 -0.25
C ASP A 72 -8.94 -12.93 -1.15
N PRO A 73 -9.53 -13.97 -1.78
CA PRO A 73 -10.79 -13.83 -2.50
C PRO A 73 -11.89 -13.17 -1.65
N GLY A 74 -12.58 -12.20 -2.22
CA GLY A 74 -13.66 -11.47 -1.57
C GLY A 74 -13.22 -10.30 -0.70
N GLU A 75 -11.93 -10.14 -0.47
CA GLU A 75 -11.39 -9.03 0.33
C GLU A 75 -10.90 -7.89 -0.58
N GLY A 76 -10.76 -6.71 -0.01
CA GLY A 76 -10.31 -5.52 -0.74
C GLY A 76 -9.86 -4.41 0.21
N ASN A 77 -10.13 -3.17 -0.16
CA ASN A 77 -9.93 -2.01 0.70
C ASN A 77 -11.03 -0.96 0.50
N ALA A 78 -11.12 -0.04 1.45
CA ALA A 78 -12.06 1.07 1.36
C ALA A 78 -11.63 2.09 0.29
N PRO A 79 -12.58 2.76 -0.38
CA PRO A 79 -12.30 3.88 -1.26
C PRO A 79 -11.51 4.95 -0.51
N HIS A 80 -10.41 5.40 -1.10
CA HIS A 80 -9.48 6.33 -0.45
C HIS A 80 -8.74 7.20 -1.47
N THR A 81 -8.04 8.19 -0.97
CA THR A 81 -7.17 9.10 -1.73
C THR A 81 -5.78 9.16 -1.12
N HIS A 82 -4.81 9.55 -1.93
CA HIS A 82 -3.48 9.95 -1.48
C HIS A 82 -3.11 11.33 -2.03
N GLU A 83 -2.21 12.02 -1.34
CA GLU A 83 -1.64 13.30 -1.80
C GLU A 83 -0.60 13.11 -2.90
N VAL A 84 -0.23 11.86 -3.19
CA VAL A 84 0.73 11.45 -4.21
C VAL A 84 0.13 10.37 -5.10
N GLU A 85 0.80 10.08 -6.21
CA GLU A 85 0.45 8.96 -7.08
C GLU A 85 0.63 7.64 -6.34
N GLU A 86 -0.33 6.72 -6.51
CA GLU A 86 -0.23 5.33 -6.02
C GLU A 86 -0.31 4.36 -7.19
N ILE A 87 0.57 3.35 -7.19
CA ILE A 87 0.67 2.34 -8.23
C ILE A 87 0.33 0.98 -7.65
N PHE A 88 -0.54 0.24 -8.32
CA PHE A 88 -0.79 -1.18 -8.10
C PHE A 88 -0.29 -1.97 -9.29
N PHE A 89 0.74 -2.77 -9.11
CA PHE A 89 1.32 -3.63 -10.12
C PHE A 89 1.10 -5.09 -9.74
N VAL A 90 0.25 -5.81 -10.51
CA VAL A 90 -0.10 -7.20 -10.19
C VAL A 90 1.06 -8.12 -10.53
N LEU A 91 1.41 -9.00 -9.59
CA LEU A 91 2.48 -10.00 -9.75
C LEU A 91 1.90 -11.39 -9.95
N GLN A 92 0.87 -11.76 -9.17
CA GLN A 92 0.24 -13.08 -9.21
C GLN A 92 -1.24 -12.95 -8.86
N GLY A 93 -2.09 -13.66 -9.57
CA GLY A 93 -3.54 -13.58 -9.41
C GLY A 93 -4.15 -12.43 -10.19
N HIS A 94 -5.38 -12.05 -9.84
CA HIS A 94 -6.15 -11.01 -10.52
C HIS A 94 -6.71 -10.03 -9.50
N LEU A 95 -6.61 -8.75 -9.80
CA LEU A 95 -7.11 -7.66 -8.98
C LEU A 95 -8.13 -6.85 -9.78
N THR A 96 -9.27 -6.55 -9.17
CA THR A 96 -10.18 -5.54 -9.70
C THR A 96 -9.89 -4.23 -8.99
N ALA A 97 -9.18 -3.32 -9.67
CA ALA A 97 -9.00 -1.95 -9.20
C ALA A 97 -10.23 -1.13 -9.57
N PHE A 98 -10.52 -0.08 -8.83
CA PHE A 98 -11.58 0.86 -9.17
C PHE A 98 -11.13 2.30 -8.96
N ILE A 99 -11.74 3.20 -9.72
CA ILE A 99 -11.67 4.64 -9.54
C ILE A 99 -13.09 5.19 -9.41
N GLN A 100 -13.25 6.22 -8.58
CA GLN A 100 -14.55 6.87 -8.34
C GLN A 100 -14.45 8.36 -8.54
N ASP A 101 -15.56 8.98 -8.97
CA ASP A 101 -15.74 10.42 -8.88
C ASP A 101 -16.43 10.82 -7.55
N GLU A 102 -16.58 12.12 -7.32
CA GLU A 102 -17.20 12.67 -6.11
C GLU A 102 -18.70 12.36 -6.00
N ASP A 103 -19.35 12.05 -7.13
CA ASP A 103 -20.76 11.66 -7.18
C ASP A 103 -20.96 10.15 -6.93
N GLY A 104 -19.87 9.40 -6.73
CA GLY A 104 -19.89 7.97 -6.47
C GLY A 104 -19.99 7.09 -7.72
N LYS A 105 -19.88 7.66 -8.91
CA LYS A 105 -19.73 6.88 -10.14
C LYS A 105 -18.41 6.15 -10.12
N GLN A 106 -18.43 4.86 -10.41
CA GLN A 106 -17.27 3.98 -10.33
C GLN A 106 -16.97 3.32 -11.66
N ILE A 107 -15.69 3.21 -11.97
CA ILE A 107 -15.18 2.37 -13.06
C ILE A 107 -14.32 1.28 -12.46
N ASP A 108 -14.63 0.03 -12.80
CA ASP A 108 -13.86 -1.15 -12.41
C ASP A 108 -12.89 -1.54 -13.53
N ILE A 109 -11.66 -1.86 -13.12
CA ILE A 109 -10.57 -2.22 -14.04
C ILE A 109 -9.98 -3.54 -13.57
N ARG A 110 -10.13 -4.58 -14.38
CA ARG A 110 -9.51 -5.89 -14.09
C ARG A 110 -8.07 -5.92 -14.52
N LEU A 111 -7.19 -6.27 -13.60
CA LEU A 111 -5.76 -6.39 -13.82
C LEU A 111 -5.30 -7.82 -13.55
N GLY A 112 -4.55 -8.39 -14.46
CA GLY A 112 -3.85 -9.64 -14.29
C GLY A 112 -2.34 -9.44 -14.09
N PRO A 113 -1.56 -10.54 -14.01
CA PRO A 113 -0.12 -10.45 -13.84
C PRO A 113 0.55 -9.57 -14.91
N TRP A 114 1.50 -8.74 -14.43
CA TRP A 114 2.27 -7.79 -15.23
C TRP A 114 1.47 -6.61 -15.80
N GLU A 115 0.32 -6.35 -15.21
CA GLU A 115 -0.49 -5.17 -15.50
C GLU A 115 -0.56 -4.25 -14.29
N CYS A 116 -0.71 -2.95 -14.51
CA CYS A 116 -0.77 -1.97 -13.44
C CYS A 116 -1.78 -0.87 -13.69
N ILE A 117 -2.17 -0.23 -12.61
CA ILE A 117 -2.83 1.08 -12.62
C ILE A 117 -1.97 2.06 -11.84
N ALA A 118 -1.85 3.28 -12.35
CA ALA A 118 -1.30 4.42 -11.63
C ALA A 118 -2.47 5.37 -11.31
N CYS A 119 -2.76 5.51 -10.03
CA CYS A 119 -3.82 6.40 -9.55
C CYS A 119 -3.24 7.78 -9.29
N PRO A 120 -3.63 8.83 -10.03
CA PRO A 120 -3.12 10.17 -9.81
C PRO A 120 -3.46 10.71 -8.40
N PRO A 121 -2.71 11.68 -7.88
CA PRO A 121 -3.03 12.32 -6.62
C PRO A 121 -4.48 12.83 -6.57
N GLY A 122 -5.18 12.60 -5.47
CA GLY A 122 -6.54 13.07 -5.23
C GLY A 122 -7.66 12.24 -5.86
N VAL A 123 -7.35 11.29 -6.74
CA VAL A 123 -8.36 10.39 -7.33
C VAL A 123 -8.80 9.37 -6.29
N ILE A 124 -10.11 9.25 -6.06
CA ILE A 124 -10.68 8.21 -5.20
C ILE A 124 -10.50 6.87 -5.88
N HIS A 125 -9.87 5.93 -5.22
CA HIS A 125 -9.58 4.61 -5.77
C HIS A 125 -9.52 3.53 -4.69
N GLY A 126 -9.43 2.30 -5.13
CA GLY A 126 -9.27 1.13 -4.29
C GLY A 126 -9.25 -0.14 -5.14
N TYR A 127 -9.44 -1.27 -4.49
CA TYR A 127 -9.44 -2.57 -5.14
C TYR A 127 -10.27 -3.60 -4.38
N ILE A 128 -10.62 -4.65 -5.09
CA ILE A 128 -11.22 -5.87 -4.54
C ILE A 128 -10.67 -7.08 -5.30
N ASN A 129 -10.48 -8.20 -4.59
CA ASN A 129 -10.21 -9.48 -5.21
C ASN A 129 -11.52 -10.22 -5.47
N GLU A 130 -12.03 -10.11 -6.68
CA GLU A 130 -13.25 -10.80 -7.14
C GLU A 130 -12.95 -12.20 -7.72
N SER A 131 -11.70 -12.62 -7.73
CA SER A 131 -11.28 -13.93 -8.23
C SER A 131 -11.42 -15.02 -7.17
N LEU A 132 -11.12 -16.26 -7.54
CA LEU A 132 -11.16 -17.42 -6.65
C LEU A 132 -9.80 -17.73 -6.00
N ASP A 133 -8.75 -17.01 -6.37
CA ASP A 133 -7.39 -17.21 -5.88
C ASP A 133 -6.87 -15.96 -5.18
N PRO A 134 -5.93 -16.08 -4.22
CA PRO A 134 -5.25 -14.94 -3.65
C PRO A 134 -4.52 -14.12 -4.71
N VAL A 135 -4.40 -12.81 -4.47
CA VAL A 135 -3.64 -11.91 -5.32
C VAL A 135 -2.45 -11.32 -4.55
N TYR A 136 -1.31 -11.26 -5.21
CA TYR A 136 -0.14 -10.50 -4.80
C TYR A 136 0.08 -9.36 -5.76
N PHE A 137 0.24 -8.16 -5.24
CA PHE A 137 0.57 -6.99 -6.06
C PHE A 137 1.51 -6.04 -5.33
N GLN A 138 2.32 -5.36 -6.12
CA GLN A 138 3.28 -4.37 -5.66
C GLN A 138 2.57 -3.02 -5.54
N VAL A 139 2.84 -2.32 -4.44
CA VAL A 139 2.36 -0.96 -4.20
C VAL A 139 3.55 -0.01 -4.08
N MET A 140 3.49 1.08 -4.81
CA MET A 140 4.42 2.20 -4.74
C MET A 140 3.64 3.50 -4.56
N LEU A 141 4.24 4.45 -3.85
CA LEU A 141 3.71 5.80 -3.66
C LEU A 141 4.78 6.83 -4.05
N GLY A 142 4.35 7.97 -4.57
CA GLY A 142 5.23 8.97 -5.19
C GLY A 142 6.07 9.81 -4.23
N ARG A 143 6.24 9.38 -2.97
CA ARG A 143 7.05 10.08 -1.97
C ARG A 143 7.56 9.08 -0.92
N ALA A 144 8.75 9.34 -0.37
CA ALA A 144 9.42 8.42 0.55
C ALA A 144 8.60 8.08 1.80
N LYS A 145 7.95 9.08 2.37
CA LYS A 145 7.08 8.95 3.56
C LYS A 145 5.75 9.63 3.26
N PRO A 146 4.84 8.96 2.53
CA PRO A 146 3.54 9.53 2.23
C PRO A 146 2.71 9.68 3.50
N GLU A 147 1.74 10.58 3.48
CA GLU A 147 0.73 10.66 4.53
C GLU A 147 -0.14 9.39 4.51
N THR A 148 -0.80 9.12 5.62
CA THR A 148 -1.82 8.07 5.65
C THR A 148 -2.96 8.41 4.70
N MET A 149 -3.58 7.38 4.12
CA MET A 149 -4.65 7.56 3.13
C MET A 149 -5.83 8.38 3.67
N GLY A 150 -6.45 9.17 2.78
CA GLY A 150 -7.71 9.86 3.03
C GLY A 150 -8.87 8.98 2.61
N TYR A 151 -9.66 8.48 3.57
CA TYR A 151 -10.83 7.69 3.23
C TYR A 151 -11.96 8.56 2.67
N ALA A 152 -12.70 8.01 1.70
CA ALA A 152 -13.92 8.63 1.19
C ALA A 152 -15.09 8.49 2.18
N ASP A 153 -15.00 7.53 3.10
CA ASP A 153 -15.96 7.33 4.19
C ASP A 153 -15.56 8.13 5.41
N ASP A 154 -16.44 9.03 5.88
CA ASP A 154 -16.21 9.90 7.02
C ASP A 154 -15.98 9.13 8.33
N GLU A 155 -16.60 7.95 8.50
CA GLU A 155 -16.42 7.12 9.69
C GLU A 155 -15.00 6.53 9.77
N LEU A 156 -14.39 6.24 8.64
CA LEU A 156 -13.00 5.78 8.56
C LEU A 156 -12.01 6.94 8.62
N TYR A 157 -12.42 8.11 8.20
CA TYR A 157 -11.57 9.30 8.19
C TYR A 157 -11.32 9.89 9.59
N ALA A 158 -12.33 9.84 10.47
CA ALA A 158 -12.27 10.42 11.80
C ALA A 158 -11.14 9.84 12.69
N PRO A 159 -10.95 8.50 12.79
CA PRO A 159 -9.84 7.91 13.53
C PRO A 159 -8.46 8.31 12.99
N ARG A 160 -8.36 8.55 11.67
CA ARG A 160 -7.14 9.03 11.04
C ARG A 160 -6.77 10.44 11.49
N GLY A 161 -7.77 11.33 11.66
CA GLY A 161 -7.56 12.69 12.12
C GLY A 161 -6.86 12.74 13.48
N ASP A 162 -7.19 11.82 14.37
CA ASP A 162 -6.57 11.70 15.69
C ASP A 162 -5.11 11.23 15.60
N HIS A 163 -4.75 10.37 14.66
CA HIS A 163 -3.37 9.94 14.44
C HIS A 163 -2.49 11.07 13.88
N LEU A 164 -3.03 11.94 13.04
CA LEU A 164 -2.29 13.10 12.50
C LEU A 164 -2.01 14.15 13.56
N GLN A 165 -2.83 14.23 14.60
CA GLN A 165 -2.65 15.17 15.72
C GLN A 165 -1.65 14.68 16.76
N SER A 166 -1.35 13.39 16.80
CA SER A 166 -0.44 12.75 17.75
C SER A 166 0.97 12.51 17.19
N ALA A 167 1.21 12.79 15.93
CA ALA A 167 2.50 12.68 15.25
C ALA A 167 3.18 14.04 15.15
#